data_fee5c9a1f19d09deaf685d1705f37f4c
#
_entry.id   fee5c9a1f19d09deaf685d1705f37f4c
#
_cell.length_a   1.000
_cell.length_b   1.000
_cell.length_c   1.000
_cell.angle_alpha   90.00
_cell.angle_beta   90.00
_cell.angle_gamma   90.00
#
_symmetry.space_group_name_H-M   'P 1'
#
loop_
_entity.id
_entity.type
_entity.pdbx_description
1 polymer ?
#
loop_
_entity_poly.entity_id
_entity_poly.type
_entity_poly.pdbx_seq_one_letter_code
_entity_poly.pdbx_strand_id
1 'polypeptide(L)'
;MSTSHYQVSLTYYITMPDLIDDRWRQNHLGRLLGHALRRFDARVLQLMARSEQAPLALSNLAARDQVGAAHIHITRHLPLTGARLTELAAWAGMTKQSMGHLVDQCEAWGLVTREPDPLDARARRIAFTPLGLDWLAAFQAAVAQAEAEFRAAVGPEVATVVALGLEIYGSGA
;
A
#
# COMPACT_ATOMS: atom_id res chain seq x y z
N MET A 1 -57.75 20.05 10.41
CA MET A 1 -56.98 19.37 11.47
C MET A 1 -55.90 18.53 10.85
N SER A 2 -54.68 18.68 11.21
CA SER A 2 -53.45 17.94 10.84
C SER A 2 -52.46 18.69 9.95
N THR A 3 -51.83 19.72 10.52
CA THR A 3 -50.63 20.35 9.93
C THR A 3 -49.46 20.50 10.96
N SER A 4 -49.62 19.86 12.14
CA SER A 4 -48.67 20.10 13.25
C SER A 4 -47.55 19.07 13.40
N HIS A 5 -47.59 17.94 12.67
CA HIS A 5 -46.57 16.87 12.85
C HIS A 5 -45.38 16.91 11.87
N TYR A 6 -45.47 17.68 10.77
CA TYR A 6 -44.38 17.77 9.78
C TYR A 6 -43.37 18.88 10.06
N GLN A 7 -43.73 19.89 10.85
CA GLN A 7 -42.85 21.02 11.15
C GLN A 7 -41.77 20.70 12.21
N VAL A 8 -42.04 19.80 13.13
CA VAL A 8 -41.05 19.42 14.17
C VAL A 8 -39.88 18.64 13.58
N SER A 9 -40.12 17.86 12.54
CA SER A 9 -39.06 17.02 11.91
C SER A 9 -38.08 17.84 11.06
N LEU A 10 -38.58 18.90 10.37
CA LEU A 10 -37.71 19.77 9.57
C LEU A 10 -36.81 20.67 10.42
N THR A 11 -37.27 21.14 11.55
CA THR A 11 -36.50 21.99 12.48
C THR A 11 -35.38 21.21 13.14
N TYR A 12 -35.56 19.90 13.37
CA TYR A 12 -34.52 19.04 13.95
C TYR A 12 -33.37 18.78 12.99
N TYR A 13 -33.62 18.74 11.67
CA TYR A 13 -32.59 18.54 10.64
C TYR A 13 -31.82 19.82 10.30
N ILE A 14 -32.39 21.00 10.55
CA ILE A 14 -31.73 22.28 10.24
C ILE A 14 -30.84 22.77 11.39
N THR A 15 -31.08 22.31 12.62
CA THR A 15 -30.34 22.79 13.80
C THR A 15 -29.21 21.87 14.26
N MET A 16 -29.01 20.72 13.64
CA MET A 16 -27.90 19.82 13.96
C MET A 16 -26.55 20.06 13.25
N PRO A 17 -26.44 20.81 12.13
CA PRO A 17 -25.16 21.04 11.48
C PRO A 17 -24.20 21.96 12.25
N ASP A 18 -24.70 22.80 13.14
CA ASP A 18 -23.85 23.84 13.80
C ASP A 18 -23.06 23.35 15.02
N LEU A 19 -23.23 22.11 15.46
CA LEU A 19 -22.59 21.60 16.68
C LEU A 19 -21.35 20.73 16.43
N ILE A 20 -21.11 20.27 15.20
CA ILE A 20 -19.94 19.47 14.88
C ILE A 20 -19.21 20.12 13.70
N ASP A 21 -18.13 20.83 14.01
CA ASP A 21 -17.16 21.26 13.00
C ASP A 21 -16.48 20.01 12.44
N ASP A 22 -16.81 19.60 11.20
CA ASP A 22 -16.24 18.42 10.56
C ASP A 22 -15.00 18.71 9.71
N ARG A 23 -14.53 19.97 9.65
CA ARG A 23 -13.35 20.39 8.86
C ARG A 23 -12.10 19.64 9.24
N TRP A 24 -11.94 19.26 10.54
CA TRP A 24 -10.82 18.45 11.01
C TRP A 24 -10.74 17.07 10.30
N ARG A 25 -11.91 16.51 9.92
CA ARG A 25 -11.99 15.22 9.20
C ARG A 25 -11.32 15.27 7.84
N GLN A 26 -11.22 16.45 7.23
CA GLN A 26 -10.60 16.65 5.92
C GLN A 26 -9.12 16.96 6.00
N ASN A 27 -8.62 17.49 7.12
CA ASN A 27 -7.29 18.04 7.24
C ASN A 27 -6.40 17.33 8.30
N HIS A 28 -6.88 16.23 8.91
CA HIS A 28 -6.05 15.54 9.89
C HIS A 28 -4.94 14.71 9.22
N LEU A 29 -3.82 14.57 9.93
CA LEU A 29 -2.60 13.93 9.42
C LEU A 29 -2.85 12.54 8.85
N GLY A 30 -3.63 11.68 9.52
CA GLY A 30 -3.92 10.33 9.06
C GLY A 30 -4.61 10.29 7.68
N ARG A 31 -5.50 11.26 7.39
CA ARG A 31 -6.11 11.39 6.07
C ARG A 31 -5.09 11.82 5.02
N LEU A 32 -4.25 12.80 5.33
CA LEU A 32 -3.20 13.28 4.42
C LEU A 32 -2.21 12.17 4.07
N LEU A 33 -1.73 11.42 5.08
CA LEU A 33 -0.85 10.27 4.89
C LEU A 33 -1.51 9.19 4.02
N GLY A 34 -2.78 8.84 4.31
CA GLY A 34 -3.50 7.85 3.52
C GLY A 34 -3.72 8.28 2.05
N HIS A 35 -3.97 9.58 1.80
CA HIS A 35 -4.05 10.10 0.43
C HIS A 35 -2.70 10.10 -0.28
N ALA A 36 -1.65 10.55 0.40
CA ALA A 36 -0.31 10.57 -0.16
C ALA A 36 0.18 9.16 -0.52
N LEU A 37 -0.02 8.19 0.37
CA LEU A 37 0.36 6.80 0.13
C LEU A 37 -0.38 6.20 -1.08
N ARG A 38 -1.71 6.35 -1.14
CA ARG A 38 -2.48 5.84 -2.29
C ARG A 38 -2.03 6.45 -3.62
N ARG A 39 -1.76 7.77 -3.64
CA ARG A 39 -1.26 8.45 -4.84
C ARG A 39 0.11 7.95 -5.26
N PHE A 40 1.00 7.76 -4.28
CA PHE A 40 2.34 7.23 -4.51
C PHE A 40 2.29 5.79 -5.06
N ASP A 41 1.52 4.90 -4.43
CA ASP A 41 1.35 3.52 -4.86
C ASP A 41 0.73 3.41 -6.27
N ALA A 42 -0.29 4.20 -6.54
CA ALA A 42 -0.88 4.27 -7.88
C ALA A 42 0.16 4.72 -8.94
N ARG A 43 1.03 5.68 -8.59
CA ARG A 43 2.09 6.13 -9.50
C ARG A 43 3.14 5.07 -9.73
N VAL A 44 3.58 4.38 -8.70
CA VAL A 44 4.52 3.24 -8.82
C VAL A 44 3.94 2.17 -9.75
N LEU A 45 2.68 1.76 -9.56
CA LEU A 45 2.04 0.78 -10.45
C LEU A 45 1.95 1.24 -11.90
N GLN A 46 1.64 2.53 -12.15
CA GLN A 46 1.64 3.10 -13.50
C GLN A 46 3.03 3.05 -14.16
N LEU A 47 4.09 3.32 -13.40
CA LEU A 47 5.46 3.24 -13.88
C LEU A 47 5.85 1.79 -14.18
N MET A 48 5.49 0.85 -13.33
CA MET A 48 5.73 -0.57 -13.56
C MET A 48 4.98 -1.10 -14.79
N ALA A 49 3.74 -0.67 -15.01
CA ALA A 49 2.95 -1.06 -16.18
C ALA A 49 3.58 -0.60 -17.52
N ARG A 50 4.45 0.41 -17.47
CA ARG A 50 5.17 0.98 -18.63
C ARG A 50 6.64 0.58 -18.68
N SER A 51 7.11 -0.16 -17.68
CA SER A 51 8.53 -0.52 -17.58
C SER A 51 8.90 -1.60 -18.60
N GLU A 52 9.88 -1.32 -19.43
CA GLU A 52 10.50 -2.32 -20.32
C GLU A 52 11.31 -3.36 -19.55
N GLN A 53 11.70 -3.06 -18.32
CA GLN A 53 12.45 -3.94 -17.43
C GLN A 53 11.55 -4.94 -16.69
N ALA A 54 10.27 -4.63 -16.55
CA ALA A 54 9.34 -5.58 -15.94
C ALA A 54 9.04 -6.71 -16.92
N PRO A 55 9.06 -7.97 -16.47
CA PRO A 55 8.66 -9.10 -17.31
C PRO A 55 7.30 -8.85 -17.97
N LEU A 56 7.18 -9.03 -19.29
CA LEU A 56 5.99 -8.71 -20.08
C LEU A 56 4.69 -9.28 -19.48
N ALA A 57 4.74 -10.49 -18.94
CA ALA A 57 3.59 -11.11 -18.28
C ALA A 57 3.12 -10.29 -17.07
N LEU A 58 4.06 -9.71 -16.33
CA LEU A 58 3.77 -8.96 -15.10
C LEU A 58 3.44 -7.50 -15.36
N SER A 59 4.03 -6.87 -16.38
CA SER A 59 3.63 -5.55 -16.86
C SER A 59 2.17 -5.58 -17.34
N ASN A 60 1.75 -6.66 -18.01
CA ASN A 60 0.38 -6.85 -18.43
C ASN A 60 -0.58 -7.03 -17.25
N LEU A 61 -0.17 -7.69 -16.16
CA LEU A 61 -0.98 -7.80 -14.94
C LEU A 61 -1.15 -6.44 -14.25
N ALA A 62 -0.09 -5.63 -14.18
CA ALA A 62 -0.15 -4.27 -13.65
C ALA A 62 -1.03 -3.36 -14.51
N ALA A 63 -0.91 -3.47 -15.83
CA ALA A 63 -1.73 -2.70 -16.78
C ALA A 63 -3.22 -3.06 -16.76
N ARG A 64 -3.57 -4.27 -16.31
CA ARG A 64 -4.97 -4.73 -16.18
C ARG A 64 -5.54 -4.57 -14.77
N ASP A 65 -4.90 -3.78 -13.92
CA ASP A 65 -5.28 -3.59 -12.51
C ASP A 65 -5.36 -4.90 -11.68
N GLN A 66 -4.74 -5.98 -12.16
CA GLN A 66 -4.69 -7.25 -11.44
C GLN A 66 -3.69 -7.21 -10.29
N VAL A 67 -2.60 -6.46 -10.46
CA VAL A 67 -1.66 -6.13 -9.38
C VAL A 67 -2.14 -4.85 -8.71
N GLY A 68 -2.87 -4.98 -7.63
CA GLY A 68 -3.32 -3.84 -6.84
C GLY A 68 -2.30 -3.40 -5.78
N ALA A 69 -2.57 -2.29 -5.11
CA ALA A 69 -1.75 -1.76 -4.03
C ALA A 69 -1.48 -2.78 -2.90
N ALA A 70 -2.39 -3.73 -2.68
CA ALA A 70 -2.20 -4.80 -1.70
C ALA A 70 -1.01 -5.72 -2.02
N HIS A 71 -0.73 -5.99 -3.31
CA HIS A 71 0.40 -6.83 -3.71
C HIS A 71 1.76 -6.14 -3.52
N ILE A 72 1.77 -4.80 -3.48
CA ILE A 72 2.95 -4.00 -3.15
C ILE A 72 3.47 -4.34 -1.74
N HIS A 73 2.60 -4.75 -0.81
CA HIS A 73 3.04 -5.16 0.53
C HIS A 73 4.04 -6.32 0.49
N ILE A 74 3.85 -7.30 -0.40
CA ILE A 74 4.82 -8.40 -0.57
C ILE A 74 6.15 -7.84 -1.07
N THR A 75 6.12 -6.99 -2.10
CA THR A 75 7.33 -6.40 -2.68
C THR A 75 8.09 -5.53 -1.68
N ARG A 76 7.38 -4.80 -0.80
CA ARG A 76 7.99 -3.94 0.22
C ARG A 76 8.55 -4.68 1.42
N HIS A 77 7.92 -5.77 1.83
CA HIS A 77 8.18 -6.36 3.14
C HIS A 77 8.86 -7.73 3.08
N LEU A 78 8.83 -8.42 1.92
CA LEU A 78 9.48 -9.70 1.78
C LEU A 78 11.01 -9.50 1.63
N PRO A 79 11.82 -9.94 2.60
CA PRO A 79 13.27 -9.85 2.49
C PRO A 79 13.81 -10.82 1.43
N LEU A 80 15.00 -10.51 0.87
CA LEU A 80 15.65 -11.39 -0.12
C LEU A 80 15.97 -12.78 0.45
N THR A 81 16.15 -12.89 1.75
CA THR A 81 16.34 -14.16 2.45
C THR A 81 15.07 -14.97 2.62
N GLY A 82 13.92 -14.41 2.22
CA GLY A 82 12.60 -14.98 2.48
C GLY A 82 12.11 -14.77 3.91
N ALA A 83 10.82 -15.05 4.13
CA ALA A 83 10.17 -14.91 5.44
C ALA A 83 9.03 -15.90 5.61
N ARG A 84 8.67 -16.22 6.85
CA ARG A 84 7.43 -16.96 7.14
C ARG A 84 6.21 -16.08 6.89
N LEU A 85 5.09 -16.69 6.53
CA LEU A 85 3.83 -15.98 6.27
C LEU A 85 3.40 -15.10 7.46
N THR A 86 3.63 -15.55 8.69
CA THR A 86 3.29 -14.82 9.91
C THR A 86 4.14 -13.57 10.12
N GLU A 87 5.42 -13.66 9.79
CA GLU A 87 6.36 -12.53 9.87
C GLU A 87 6.01 -11.48 8.82
N LEU A 88 5.80 -11.93 7.57
CA LEU A 88 5.42 -11.05 6.47
C LEU A 88 4.09 -10.32 6.74
N ALA A 89 3.10 -11.04 7.29
CA ALA A 89 1.82 -10.46 7.68
C ALA A 89 1.98 -9.40 8.79
N ALA A 90 2.81 -9.68 9.80
CA ALA A 90 3.08 -8.74 10.90
C ALA A 90 3.77 -7.47 10.39
N TRP A 91 4.81 -7.57 9.56
CA TRP A 91 5.52 -6.42 8.99
C TRP A 91 4.62 -5.56 8.09
N ALA A 92 3.71 -6.19 7.36
CA ALA A 92 2.75 -5.49 6.51
C ALA A 92 1.53 -4.94 7.27
N GLY A 93 1.42 -5.17 8.59
CA GLY A 93 0.25 -4.78 9.38
C GLY A 93 -1.04 -5.49 8.96
N MET A 94 -0.94 -6.71 8.41
CA MET A 94 -2.05 -7.48 7.84
C MET A 94 -2.36 -8.73 8.66
N THR A 95 -3.59 -9.27 8.48
CA THR A 95 -3.91 -10.59 9.03
C THR A 95 -3.18 -11.68 8.23
N LYS A 96 -2.84 -12.81 8.91
CA LYS A 96 -2.25 -13.97 8.25
C LYS A 96 -3.09 -14.47 7.07
N GLN A 97 -4.43 -14.45 7.20
CA GLN A 97 -5.33 -14.89 6.13
C GLN A 97 -5.25 -13.97 4.91
N SER A 98 -5.30 -12.64 5.11
CA SER A 98 -5.20 -11.67 4.01
C SER A 98 -3.85 -11.76 3.31
N MET A 99 -2.76 -11.85 4.08
CA MET A 99 -1.42 -12.04 3.50
C MET A 99 -1.31 -13.37 2.77
N GLY A 100 -1.91 -14.45 3.30
CA GLY A 100 -1.95 -15.76 2.66
C GLY A 100 -2.57 -15.69 1.26
N HIS A 101 -3.70 -15.01 1.12
CA HIS A 101 -4.36 -14.82 -0.17
C HIS A 101 -3.49 -14.05 -1.18
N LEU A 102 -2.80 -13.00 -0.74
CA LEU A 102 -1.88 -12.24 -1.60
C LEU A 102 -0.68 -13.10 -2.04
N VAL A 103 -0.14 -13.91 -1.13
CA VAL A 103 0.95 -14.83 -1.43
C VAL A 103 0.50 -15.89 -2.44
N ASP A 104 -0.72 -16.46 -2.31
CA ASP A 104 -1.28 -17.42 -3.27
C ASP A 104 -1.37 -16.82 -4.68
N GLN A 105 -1.79 -15.56 -4.79
CA GLN A 105 -1.85 -14.85 -6.06
C GLN A 105 -0.45 -14.60 -6.65
N CYS A 106 0.49 -14.12 -5.82
CA CYS A 106 1.87 -13.88 -6.26
C CYS A 106 2.59 -15.18 -6.64
N GLU A 107 2.29 -16.29 -5.97
CA GLU A 107 2.80 -17.63 -6.34
C GLU A 107 2.22 -18.11 -7.68
N ALA A 108 0.90 -17.90 -7.91
CA ALA A 108 0.25 -18.21 -9.19
C ALA A 108 0.83 -17.39 -10.36
N TRP A 109 1.33 -16.18 -10.09
CA TRP A 109 2.03 -15.36 -11.09
C TRP A 109 3.52 -15.69 -11.21
N GLY A 110 4.04 -16.61 -10.39
CA GLY A 110 5.43 -17.01 -10.40
C GLY A 110 6.40 -16.00 -9.77
N LEU A 111 5.90 -15.02 -9.02
CA LEU A 111 6.73 -14.01 -8.34
C LEU A 111 7.41 -14.54 -7.09
N VAL A 112 6.71 -15.37 -6.35
CA VAL A 112 7.19 -15.97 -5.12
C VAL A 112 6.97 -17.48 -5.15
N THR A 113 7.65 -18.18 -4.27
CA THR A 113 7.49 -19.62 -4.04
C THR A 113 7.49 -19.92 -2.54
N ARG A 114 6.91 -21.07 -2.16
CA ARG A 114 6.98 -21.59 -0.79
C ARG A 114 8.02 -22.69 -0.69
N GLU A 115 9.11 -22.41 0.00
CA GLU A 115 10.22 -23.32 0.23
C GLU A 115 10.19 -23.90 1.65
N PRO A 116 10.84 -25.06 1.91
CA PRO A 116 11.11 -25.49 3.27
C PRO A 116 11.93 -24.42 4.02
N ASP A 117 11.56 -24.15 5.28
CA ASP A 117 12.36 -23.26 6.13
C ASP A 117 13.65 -23.98 6.53
N PRO A 118 14.83 -23.41 6.29
CA PRO A 118 16.10 -24.06 6.62
C PRO A 118 16.31 -24.27 8.13
N LEU A 119 15.56 -23.53 8.97
CA LEU A 119 15.64 -23.62 10.43
C LEU A 119 14.56 -24.54 11.02
N ASP A 120 13.50 -24.86 10.23
CA ASP A 120 12.40 -25.70 10.67
C ASP A 120 11.75 -26.40 9.47
N ALA A 121 12.10 -27.65 9.25
CA ALA A 121 11.59 -28.44 8.11
C ALA A 121 10.05 -28.61 8.08
N ARG A 122 9.35 -28.34 9.19
CA ARG A 122 7.88 -28.35 9.27
C ARG A 122 7.27 -27.03 8.82
N ALA A 123 8.05 -25.95 8.77
CA ALA A 123 7.63 -24.63 8.35
C ALA A 123 7.92 -24.39 6.87
N ARG A 124 7.17 -23.45 6.29
CA ARG A 124 7.42 -22.92 4.94
C ARG A 124 7.78 -21.46 5.03
N ARG A 125 8.79 -21.04 4.27
CA ARG A 125 9.10 -19.64 4.04
C ARG A 125 8.71 -19.25 2.60
N ILE A 126 8.37 -18.01 2.43
CA ILE A 126 8.08 -17.38 1.15
C ILE A 126 9.38 -16.76 0.67
N ALA A 127 9.76 -17.00 -0.57
CA ALA A 127 10.96 -16.43 -1.19
C ALA A 127 10.63 -15.92 -2.59
N PHE A 128 11.38 -14.92 -3.08
CA PHE A 128 11.27 -14.49 -4.46
C PHE A 128 11.81 -15.58 -5.40
N THR A 129 11.14 -15.77 -6.52
CA THR A 129 11.67 -16.52 -7.66
C THR A 129 12.63 -15.62 -8.47
N PRO A 130 13.39 -16.16 -9.45
CA PRO A 130 14.13 -15.31 -10.39
C PRO A 130 13.25 -14.25 -11.07
N LEU A 131 12.03 -14.62 -11.51
CA LEU A 131 11.04 -13.70 -12.07
C LEU A 131 10.59 -12.63 -11.04
N GLY A 132 10.46 -13.02 -9.77
CA GLY A 132 10.15 -12.12 -8.67
C GLY A 132 11.29 -11.13 -8.38
N LEU A 133 12.54 -11.52 -8.57
CA LEU A 133 13.69 -10.63 -8.45
C LEU A 133 13.75 -9.60 -9.60
N ASP A 134 13.41 -10.00 -10.83
CA ASP A 134 13.27 -9.07 -11.95
C ASP A 134 12.14 -8.07 -11.71
N TRP A 135 11.02 -8.53 -11.18
CA TRP A 135 9.92 -7.68 -10.74
C TRP A 135 10.37 -6.70 -9.64
N LEU A 136 11.12 -7.16 -8.64
CA LEU A 136 11.63 -6.33 -7.56
C LEU A 136 12.56 -5.23 -8.07
N ALA A 137 13.41 -5.54 -9.05
CA ALA A 137 14.29 -4.55 -9.70
C ALA A 137 13.47 -3.46 -10.44
N ALA A 138 12.43 -3.86 -11.18
CA ALA A 138 11.52 -2.93 -11.83
C ALA A 138 10.73 -2.08 -10.81
N PHE A 139 10.32 -2.67 -9.70
CA PHE A 139 9.67 -1.96 -8.60
C PHE A 139 10.60 -0.92 -7.98
N GLN A 140 11.85 -1.27 -7.72
CA GLN A 140 12.86 -0.33 -7.20
C GLN A 140 13.03 0.89 -8.12
N ALA A 141 13.14 0.67 -9.44
CA ALA A 141 13.25 1.74 -10.42
C ALA A 141 11.99 2.62 -10.43
N ALA A 142 10.79 2.03 -10.35
CA ALA A 142 9.53 2.75 -10.31
C ALA A 142 9.39 3.58 -9.03
N VAL A 143 9.81 3.06 -7.88
CA VAL A 143 9.84 3.79 -6.60
C VAL A 143 10.79 4.99 -6.70
N ALA A 144 12.01 4.80 -7.18
CA ALA A 144 12.99 5.88 -7.33
C ALA A 144 12.46 7.01 -8.23
N GLN A 145 11.77 6.67 -9.32
CA GLN A 145 11.14 7.65 -10.20
C GLN A 145 9.97 8.38 -9.51
N ALA A 146 9.09 7.66 -8.79
CA ALA A 146 7.99 8.27 -8.06
C ALA A 146 8.48 9.20 -6.94
N GLU A 147 9.58 8.85 -6.26
CA GLU A 147 10.24 9.71 -5.26
C GLU A 147 10.84 10.97 -5.90
N ALA A 148 11.46 10.86 -7.08
CA ALA A 148 11.97 12.01 -7.80
C ALA A 148 10.83 12.96 -8.21
N GLU A 149 9.70 12.43 -8.68
CA GLU A 149 8.50 13.22 -9.00
C GLU A 149 7.90 13.89 -7.76
N PHE A 150 7.82 13.18 -6.63
CA PHE A 150 7.40 13.75 -5.36
C PHE A 150 8.31 14.90 -4.93
N ARG A 151 9.63 14.68 -4.96
CA ARG A 151 10.64 15.70 -4.64
C ARG A 151 10.53 16.94 -5.54
N ALA A 152 10.29 16.75 -6.83
CA ALA A 152 10.06 17.84 -7.76
C ALA A 152 8.77 18.62 -7.47
N ALA A 153 7.72 17.93 -7.00
CA ALA A 153 6.42 18.54 -6.73
C ALA A 153 6.39 19.38 -5.44
N VAL A 154 7.09 18.95 -4.37
CA VAL A 154 7.04 19.61 -3.06
C VAL A 154 8.30 20.42 -2.73
N GLY A 155 9.38 20.27 -3.49
CA GLY A 155 10.71 20.82 -3.22
C GLY A 155 11.59 19.86 -2.39
N PRO A 156 12.92 19.90 -2.58
CA PRO A 156 13.86 18.96 -1.97
C PRO A 156 13.89 19.06 -0.43
N GLU A 157 13.78 20.26 0.13
CA GLU A 157 13.81 20.49 1.58
C GLU A 157 12.57 19.88 2.24
N VAL A 158 11.37 20.14 1.69
CA VAL A 158 10.10 19.61 2.20
C VAL A 158 10.09 18.09 2.07
N ALA A 159 10.53 17.53 0.94
CA ALA A 159 10.61 16.09 0.76
C ALA A 159 11.51 15.42 1.81
N THR A 160 12.65 16.03 2.12
CA THR A 160 13.58 15.54 3.14
C THR A 160 12.97 15.57 4.54
N VAL A 161 12.33 16.68 4.92
CA VAL A 161 11.66 16.79 6.23
C VAL A 161 10.52 15.78 6.36
N VAL A 162 9.73 15.58 5.31
CA VAL A 162 8.66 14.57 5.31
C VAL A 162 9.22 13.16 5.48
N ALA A 163 10.28 12.80 4.73
CA ALA A 163 10.91 11.49 4.85
C ALA A 163 11.44 11.22 6.25
N LEU A 164 12.20 12.17 6.83
CA LEU A 164 12.72 12.06 8.19
C LEU A 164 11.61 11.98 9.25
N GLY A 165 10.55 12.79 9.10
CA GLY A 165 9.41 12.76 10.02
C GLY A 165 8.67 11.42 9.99
N LEU A 166 8.51 10.82 8.81
CA LEU A 166 7.89 9.51 8.67
C LEU A 166 8.78 8.39 9.21
N GLU A 167 10.08 8.47 9.03
CA GLU A 167 11.04 7.51 9.56
C GLU A 167 11.03 7.52 11.10
N ILE A 168 11.13 8.69 11.72
CA ILE A 168 11.08 8.85 13.18
C ILE A 168 9.75 8.32 13.74
N TYR A 169 8.64 8.70 13.12
CA TYR A 169 7.32 8.25 13.56
C TYR A 169 7.11 6.74 13.38
N GLY A 170 7.60 6.19 12.27
CA GLY A 170 7.47 4.76 11.94
C GLY A 170 8.39 3.85 12.74
N SER A 171 9.53 4.35 13.26
CA SER A 171 10.45 3.57 14.09
C SER A 171 9.94 3.34 15.52
N GLY A 172 8.88 4.01 15.94
CA GLY A 172 8.29 3.83 17.27
C GLY A 172 9.18 4.32 18.41
N ALA A 173 10.09 5.28 18.11
CA ALA A 173 10.97 5.93 19.09
C ALA A 173 10.18 6.82 20.04
#